data_3aafe257aa542057ba9a68c9eae69f2e
#
_entry.id   3aafe257aa542057ba9a68c9eae69f2e
#
_cell.length_a   1.000
_cell.length_b   1.000
_cell.length_c   1.000
_cell.angle_alpha   90.00
_cell.angle_beta   90.00
_cell.angle_gamma   90.00
#
_symmetry.space_group_name_H-M   'P 1'
#
loop_
_entity.id
_entity.type
_entity.pdbx_description
1 polymer ?
#
loop_
_entity_poly.entity_id
_entity_poly.type
_entity_poly.pdbx_seq_one_letter_code
_entity_poly.pdbx_strand_id
1 'polypeptide(L)'
;EDLKHVEYFEFTGGEPFMIKDHFKILMHCVEKGYAKNIDIHYNTNGTQLPPQEIFDLWSCFKHVEVAFSIDDVGEQFEYQRHPANWREVNANLIKFKERRTPNMDFQICTTVSMFNVFNWAKIALWVAQFQPKFFYVNTLFDPDYFNVQTLPKNVKDIVNMRYSMLTDFQPTLRFMNAVDRDTADMREQRKKRILQTDEYRKENFSEVFPLLNNVLGIYE
;
A
#
# COMPACT_ATOMS: atom_id res chain seq x y z
N GLU A 1 7.99 -33.61 -2.23
CA GLU A 1 6.69 -33.53 -1.55
C GLU A 1 5.60 -33.29 -2.57
N ASP A 2 4.45 -33.89 -2.35
CA ASP A 2 3.36 -33.89 -3.32
C ASP A 2 2.51 -32.60 -3.16
N LEU A 3 2.61 -31.68 -4.14
CA LEU A 3 1.79 -30.45 -4.21
C LEU A 3 0.43 -30.70 -4.89
N LYS A 4 0.07 -31.93 -5.15
CA LYS A 4 -1.13 -32.34 -5.89
C LYS A 4 -2.44 -31.79 -5.31
N HIS A 5 -2.50 -31.57 -4.00
CA HIS A 5 -3.69 -31.11 -3.26
C HIS A 5 -3.65 -29.63 -2.88
N VAL A 6 -2.63 -28.90 -3.34
CA VAL A 6 -2.54 -27.46 -3.10
C VAL A 6 -3.52 -26.74 -4.02
N GLU A 7 -4.36 -25.89 -3.46
CA GLU A 7 -5.35 -25.08 -4.18
C GLU A 7 -5.03 -23.58 -4.12
N TYR A 8 -4.15 -23.17 -3.21
CA TYR A 8 -3.84 -21.76 -2.99
C TYR A 8 -2.40 -21.55 -2.50
N PHE A 9 -1.74 -20.57 -3.10
CA PHE A 9 -0.47 -20.03 -2.62
C PHE A 9 -0.63 -18.56 -2.28
N GLU A 10 -0.08 -18.16 -1.14
CA GLU A 10 0.05 -16.77 -0.76
C GLU A 10 1.53 -16.44 -0.54
N PHE A 11 2.01 -15.41 -1.23
CA PHE A 11 3.38 -14.93 -1.12
C PHE A 11 3.37 -13.53 -0.52
N THR A 12 3.80 -13.46 0.74
CA THR A 12 3.83 -12.24 1.56
C THR A 12 5.19 -12.07 2.21
N GLY A 13 5.43 -10.87 2.78
CA GLY A 13 6.64 -10.56 3.54
C GLY A 13 7.82 -10.16 2.66
N GLY A 14 8.53 -9.11 3.08
CA GLY A 14 9.57 -8.51 2.28
C GLY A 14 9.06 -8.04 0.91
N GLU A 15 9.80 -8.37 -0.16
CA GLU A 15 9.33 -8.21 -1.55
C GLU A 15 9.39 -9.58 -2.24
N PRO A 16 8.25 -10.23 -2.52
CA PRO A 16 8.24 -11.59 -3.05
C PRO A 16 8.91 -11.72 -4.42
N PHE A 17 8.88 -10.68 -5.25
CA PHE A 17 9.48 -10.71 -6.58
C PHE A 17 11.02 -10.66 -6.57
N MET A 18 11.64 -10.37 -5.44
CA MET A 18 13.09 -10.51 -5.23
C MET A 18 13.50 -11.95 -4.88
N ILE A 19 12.55 -12.79 -4.41
CA ILE A 19 12.82 -14.15 -3.95
C ILE A 19 12.52 -15.12 -5.09
N LYS A 20 13.57 -15.63 -5.75
CA LYS A 20 13.41 -16.47 -6.95
C LYS A 20 12.99 -17.92 -6.68
N ASP A 21 13.15 -18.40 -5.45
CA ASP A 21 12.95 -19.82 -5.16
C ASP A 21 11.49 -20.27 -5.24
N HIS A 22 10.54 -19.40 -4.91
CA HIS A 22 9.12 -19.74 -5.03
C HIS A 22 8.70 -19.96 -6.51
N PHE A 23 9.34 -19.28 -7.47
CA PHE A 23 9.06 -19.52 -8.88
C PHE A 23 9.41 -20.94 -9.33
N LYS A 24 10.43 -21.58 -8.69
CA LYS A 24 10.76 -22.99 -8.94
C LYS A 24 9.61 -23.91 -8.51
N ILE A 25 8.96 -23.58 -7.39
CA ILE A 25 7.77 -24.31 -6.92
C ILE A 25 6.63 -24.17 -7.94
N LEU A 26 6.39 -22.96 -8.45
CA LEU A 26 5.37 -22.72 -9.45
C LEU A 26 5.66 -23.44 -10.77
N MET A 27 6.91 -23.44 -11.24
CA MET A 27 7.33 -24.21 -12.42
C MET A 27 7.03 -25.70 -12.23
N HIS A 28 7.37 -26.26 -11.07
CA HIS A 28 7.06 -27.65 -10.75
C HIS A 28 5.56 -27.95 -10.80
N CYS A 29 4.71 -27.02 -10.29
CA CYS A 29 3.25 -27.17 -10.38
C CYS A 29 2.76 -27.20 -11.84
N VAL A 30 3.35 -26.39 -12.72
CA VAL A 30 3.03 -26.41 -14.16
C VAL A 30 3.46 -27.70 -14.81
N GLU A 31 4.71 -28.16 -14.59
CA GLU A 31 5.25 -29.42 -15.12
C GLU A 31 4.42 -30.64 -14.72
N LYS A 32 3.87 -30.63 -13.50
CA LYS A 32 3.02 -31.72 -12.98
C LYS A 32 1.54 -31.57 -13.35
N GLY A 33 1.14 -30.48 -14.01
CA GLY A 33 -0.24 -30.21 -14.39
C GLY A 33 -1.16 -29.80 -13.24
N TYR A 34 -0.60 -29.37 -12.10
CA TYR A 34 -1.38 -28.96 -10.92
C TYR A 34 -1.85 -27.50 -11.02
N ALA A 35 -1.09 -26.66 -11.72
CA ALA A 35 -1.26 -25.21 -11.79
C ALA A 35 -2.69 -24.75 -12.10
N LYS A 36 -3.40 -25.46 -12.99
CA LYS A 36 -4.77 -25.15 -13.41
C LYS A 36 -5.82 -25.19 -12.29
N ASN A 37 -5.48 -25.74 -11.11
CA ASN A 37 -6.36 -25.83 -9.95
C ASN A 37 -5.93 -24.87 -8.83
N ILE A 38 -4.83 -24.12 -9.02
CA ILE A 38 -4.19 -23.32 -7.98
C ILE A 38 -4.45 -21.83 -8.21
N ASP A 39 -4.96 -21.17 -7.20
CA ASP A 39 -5.03 -19.71 -7.11
C ASP A 39 -3.74 -19.20 -6.45
N ILE A 40 -3.22 -18.06 -6.92
CA ILE A 40 -2.02 -17.43 -6.36
C ILE A 40 -2.35 -16.00 -5.93
N HIS A 41 -1.88 -15.62 -4.75
CA HIS A 41 -1.94 -14.25 -4.24
C HIS A 41 -0.55 -13.73 -3.88
N TYR A 42 -0.24 -12.51 -4.34
CA TYR A 42 0.98 -11.79 -4.02
C TYR A 42 0.67 -10.49 -3.31
N ASN A 43 1.42 -10.17 -2.25
CA ASN A 43 1.50 -8.83 -1.69
C ASN A 43 2.86 -8.23 -2.03
N THR A 44 2.89 -7.18 -2.84
CA THR A 44 4.11 -6.53 -3.30
C THR A 44 4.14 -5.04 -2.92
N ASN A 45 5.34 -4.52 -2.68
CA ASN A 45 5.57 -3.08 -2.57
C ASN A 45 5.65 -2.38 -3.94
N GLY A 46 5.62 -3.14 -5.04
CA GLY A 46 5.66 -2.66 -6.41
C GLY A 46 7.03 -2.23 -6.91
N THR A 47 8.09 -2.31 -6.10
CA THR A 47 9.46 -1.90 -6.53
C THR A 47 10.07 -2.85 -7.54
N GLN A 48 9.56 -4.06 -7.62
CA GLN A 48 10.01 -5.07 -8.57
C GLN A 48 8.88 -5.51 -9.49
N LEU A 49 9.20 -5.80 -10.72
CA LEU A 49 8.29 -6.44 -11.66
C LEU A 49 8.97 -7.70 -12.21
N PRO A 50 8.34 -8.88 -12.13
CA PRO A 50 8.90 -10.08 -12.72
C PRO A 50 9.10 -9.97 -14.24
N PRO A 51 10.06 -10.70 -14.81
CA PRO A 51 10.26 -10.76 -16.26
C PRO A 51 9.09 -11.48 -16.96
N GLN A 52 9.03 -11.40 -18.30
CA GLN A 52 7.90 -11.92 -19.10
C GLN A 52 7.67 -13.41 -18.86
N GLU A 53 8.74 -14.18 -18.68
CA GLU A 53 8.67 -15.63 -18.45
C GLU A 53 7.85 -16.00 -17.22
N ILE A 54 7.80 -15.11 -16.21
CA ILE A 54 6.97 -15.33 -15.03
C ILE A 54 5.49 -15.03 -15.34
N PHE A 55 5.19 -14.02 -16.16
CA PHE A 55 3.81 -13.80 -16.63
C PHE A 55 3.32 -14.99 -17.45
N ASP A 56 4.19 -15.55 -18.31
CA ASP A 56 3.87 -16.74 -19.10
C ASP A 56 3.63 -17.95 -18.18
N LEU A 57 4.45 -18.11 -17.13
CA LEU A 57 4.25 -19.13 -16.10
C LEU A 57 2.90 -18.95 -15.37
N TRP A 58 2.58 -17.72 -14.95
CA TRP A 58 1.33 -17.40 -14.26
C TRP A 58 0.09 -17.64 -15.13
N SER A 59 0.21 -17.52 -16.46
CA SER A 59 -0.91 -17.80 -17.36
C SER A 59 -1.39 -19.26 -17.31
N CYS A 60 -0.55 -20.18 -16.79
CA CYS A 60 -0.90 -21.59 -16.61
C CYS A 60 -1.71 -21.89 -15.35
N PHE A 61 -1.83 -20.92 -14.44
CA PHE A 61 -2.56 -21.08 -13.18
C PHE A 61 -4.02 -20.76 -13.33
N LYS A 62 -4.83 -21.25 -12.39
CA LYS A 62 -6.27 -20.99 -12.37
C LYS A 62 -6.55 -19.50 -12.25
N HIS A 63 -5.90 -18.81 -11.32
CA HIS A 63 -6.00 -17.38 -11.13
C HIS A 63 -4.76 -16.85 -10.41
N VAL A 64 -4.33 -15.63 -10.75
CA VAL A 64 -3.25 -14.92 -10.08
C VAL A 64 -3.72 -13.52 -9.72
N GLU A 65 -3.63 -13.16 -8.46
CA GLU A 65 -3.95 -11.83 -7.97
C GLU A 65 -2.71 -11.17 -7.37
N VAL A 66 -2.43 -9.93 -7.75
CA VAL A 66 -1.31 -9.16 -7.24
C VAL A 66 -1.81 -7.92 -6.52
N ALA A 67 -1.55 -7.86 -5.21
CA ALA A 67 -1.90 -6.75 -4.34
C ALA A 67 -0.72 -5.77 -4.24
N PHE A 68 -0.87 -4.58 -4.83
CA PHE A 68 0.12 -3.52 -4.76
C PHE A 68 -0.13 -2.63 -3.53
N SER A 69 0.86 -2.52 -2.66
CA SER A 69 0.81 -1.70 -1.46
C SER A 69 1.17 -0.25 -1.78
N ILE A 70 0.17 0.60 -1.98
CA ILE A 70 0.32 2.01 -2.38
C ILE A 70 -0.37 2.91 -1.35
N ASP A 71 0.42 3.59 -0.51
CA ASP A 71 -0.14 4.40 0.58
C ASP A 71 -0.32 5.87 0.21
N ASP A 72 0.36 6.36 -0.83
CA ASP A 72 0.20 7.72 -1.37
C ASP A 72 0.73 7.76 -2.82
N VAL A 73 0.91 8.93 -3.39
CA VAL A 73 1.45 9.16 -4.73
C VAL A 73 2.53 10.24 -4.71
N GLY A 74 3.54 10.13 -5.58
CA GLY A 74 4.65 11.08 -5.67
C GLY A 74 5.58 11.05 -4.46
N GLU A 75 6.08 12.21 -4.06
CA GLU A 75 7.02 12.36 -2.94
C GLU A 75 6.44 11.87 -1.61
N GLN A 76 5.12 12.03 -1.39
CA GLN A 76 4.44 11.53 -0.21
C GLN A 76 4.48 10.00 -0.14
N PHE A 77 4.39 9.30 -1.27
CA PHE A 77 4.59 7.86 -1.33
C PHE A 77 6.04 7.48 -0.99
N GLU A 78 7.03 8.18 -1.58
CA GLU A 78 8.45 7.90 -1.36
C GLU A 78 8.83 8.07 0.10
N TYR A 79 8.33 9.12 0.76
CA TYR A 79 8.54 9.34 2.19
C TYR A 79 7.95 8.21 3.06
N GLN A 80 6.73 7.77 2.78
CA GLN A 80 6.06 6.71 3.54
C GLN A 80 6.64 5.32 3.28
N ARG A 81 7.12 5.08 2.06
CA ARG A 81 7.59 3.79 1.56
C ARG A 81 9.10 3.77 1.25
N HIS A 82 9.88 4.59 1.94
CA HIS A 82 11.34 4.63 1.76
C HIS A 82 11.97 3.21 1.75
N PRO A 83 12.92 2.90 0.83
CA PRO A 83 13.52 3.74 -0.22
C PRO A 83 12.86 3.58 -1.61
N ALA A 84 11.58 3.29 -1.68
CA ALA A 84 10.88 3.09 -2.96
C ALA A 84 10.84 4.41 -3.76
N ASN A 85 11.02 4.30 -5.08
CA ASN A 85 10.86 5.39 -6.02
C ASN A 85 9.47 5.35 -6.67
N TRP A 86 8.72 6.44 -6.58
CA TRP A 86 7.36 6.51 -7.10
C TRP A 86 7.27 6.28 -8.61
N ARG A 87 8.20 6.87 -9.37
CA ARG A 87 8.21 6.75 -10.83
C ARG A 87 8.39 5.29 -11.25
N GLU A 88 9.25 4.55 -10.56
CA GLU A 88 9.49 3.13 -10.82
C GLU A 88 8.28 2.28 -10.46
N VAL A 89 7.71 2.48 -9.26
CA VAL A 89 6.52 1.74 -8.81
C VAL A 89 5.33 1.98 -9.72
N ASN A 90 5.06 3.23 -10.08
CA ASN A 90 3.99 3.58 -11.01
C ASN A 90 4.21 2.95 -12.40
N ALA A 91 5.45 2.97 -12.92
CA ALA A 91 5.78 2.33 -14.19
C ALA A 91 5.63 0.80 -14.12
N ASN A 92 5.99 0.17 -13.00
CA ASN A 92 5.82 -1.27 -12.81
C ASN A 92 4.33 -1.68 -12.80
N LEU A 93 3.47 -0.88 -12.15
CA LEU A 93 2.02 -1.12 -12.18
C LEU A 93 1.43 -1.00 -13.60
N ILE A 94 1.86 0.02 -14.37
CA ILE A 94 1.46 0.17 -15.77
C ILE A 94 1.87 -1.06 -16.59
N LYS A 95 3.14 -1.47 -16.49
CA LYS A 95 3.66 -2.65 -17.19
C LYS A 95 2.95 -3.93 -16.76
N PHE A 96 2.62 -4.10 -15.47
CA PHE A 96 1.83 -5.22 -15.00
C PHE A 96 0.47 -5.26 -15.70
N LYS A 97 -0.24 -4.12 -15.72
CA LYS A 97 -1.55 -3.99 -16.36
C LYS A 97 -1.50 -4.33 -17.86
N GLU A 98 -0.42 -3.96 -18.55
CA GLU A 98 -0.22 -4.25 -19.98
C GLU A 98 0.09 -5.73 -20.26
N ARG A 99 0.81 -6.40 -19.36
CA ARG A 99 1.29 -7.78 -19.55
C ARG A 99 0.35 -8.85 -19.04
N ARG A 100 -0.59 -8.50 -18.17
CA ARG A 100 -1.50 -9.46 -17.55
C ARG A 100 -2.37 -10.19 -18.58
N THR A 101 -2.60 -11.46 -18.33
CA THR A 101 -3.56 -12.29 -19.08
C THR A 101 -4.93 -12.29 -18.39
N PRO A 102 -6.00 -12.81 -19.02
CA PRO A 102 -7.36 -12.81 -18.47
C PRO A 102 -7.52 -13.49 -17.10
N ASN A 103 -6.60 -14.40 -16.72
CA ASN A 103 -6.60 -15.03 -15.41
C ASN A 103 -5.81 -14.26 -14.37
N MET A 104 -5.30 -13.06 -14.68
CA MET A 104 -4.54 -12.22 -13.78
C MET A 104 -5.31 -10.97 -13.43
N ASP A 105 -5.50 -10.75 -12.15
CA ASP A 105 -6.07 -9.53 -11.60
C ASP A 105 -5.05 -8.80 -10.72
N PHE A 106 -5.36 -7.56 -10.38
CA PHE A 106 -4.61 -6.82 -9.38
C PHE A 106 -5.55 -6.00 -8.49
N GLN A 107 -5.10 -5.77 -7.30
CA GLN A 107 -5.71 -4.85 -6.37
C GLN A 107 -4.70 -3.82 -5.89
N ILE A 108 -5.19 -2.67 -5.46
CA ILE A 108 -4.42 -1.64 -4.80
C ILE A 108 -4.83 -1.63 -3.34
N CYS A 109 -3.83 -1.77 -2.46
CA CYS A 109 -4.00 -1.75 -1.02
C CYS A 109 -3.40 -0.48 -0.47
N THR A 110 -4.21 0.34 0.21
CA THR A 110 -3.77 1.57 0.86
C THR A 110 -4.03 1.49 2.35
N THR A 111 -2.98 1.69 3.15
CA THR A 111 -3.11 1.86 4.60
C THR A 111 -3.19 3.34 4.92
N VAL A 112 -4.37 3.77 5.36
CA VAL A 112 -4.62 5.17 5.75
C VAL A 112 -4.01 5.45 7.11
N SER A 113 -3.17 6.48 7.15
CA SER A 113 -2.50 7.00 8.33
C SER A 113 -2.62 8.52 8.40
N MET A 114 -2.02 9.14 9.42
CA MET A 114 -1.96 10.59 9.50
C MET A 114 -1.28 11.26 8.28
N PHE A 115 -0.38 10.56 7.59
CA PHE A 115 0.36 11.09 6.45
C PHE A 115 -0.51 11.28 5.21
N ASN A 116 -1.42 10.36 4.94
CA ASN A 116 -2.15 10.30 3.68
C ASN A 116 -3.67 10.54 3.79
N VAL A 117 -4.24 10.55 4.99
CA VAL A 117 -5.68 10.81 5.18
C VAL A 117 -6.11 12.15 4.57
N PHE A 118 -5.22 13.14 4.59
CA PHE A 118 -5.48 14.47 4.02
C PHE A 118 -5.45 14.50 2.49
N ASN A 119 -4.69 13.58 1.89
CA ASN A 119 -4.47 13.43 0.46
C ASN A 119 -5.38 12.39 -0.19
N TRP A 120 -6.34 11.85 0.56
CA TRP A 120 -7.18 10.74 0.12
C TRP A 120 -7.77 10.93 -1.29
N ALA A 121 -8.29 12.12 -1.61
CA ALA A 121 -8.84 12.40 -2.92
C ALA A 121 -7.80 12.23 -4.06
N LYS A 122 -6.54 12.62 -3.83
CA LYS A 122 -5.44 12.48 -4.79
C LYS A 122 -5.13 10.99 -5.04
N ILE A 123 -5.10 10.19 -3.97
CA ILE A 123 -4.90 8.74 -4.05
C ILE A 123 -6.05 8.09 -4.82
N ALA A 124 -7.29 8.36 -4.42
CA ALA A 124 -8.48 7.78 -5.05
C ALA A 124 -8.58 8.12 -6.55
N LEU A 125 -8.28 9.36 -6.94
CA LEU A 125 -8.23 9.78 -8.34
C LEU A 125 -7.13 9.06 -9.14
N TRP A 126 -5.96 8.85 -8.54
CA TRP A 126 -4.90 8.07 -9.16
C TRP A 126 -5.30 6.61 -9.32
N VAL A 127 -5.84 5.98 -8.27
CA VAL A 127 -6.31 4.58 -8.30
C VAL A 127 -7.37 4.37 -9.39
N ALA A 128 -8.31 5.31 -9.53
CA ALA A 128 -9.38 5.23 -10.53
C ALA A 128 -8.87 5.11 -11.98
N GLN A 129 -7.68 5.64 -12.30
CA GLN A 129 -7.08 5.53 -13.63
C GLN A 129 -6.65 4.10 -13.98
N PHE A 130 -6.33 3.29 -12.97
CA PHE A 130 -5.89 1.91 -13.16
C PHE A 130 -7.03 0.92 -13.22
N GLN A 131 -8.18 1.23 -12.63
CA GLN A 131 -9.34 0.33 -12.56
C GLN A 131 -8.94 -1.05 -11.98
N PRO A 132 -8.37 -1.11 -10.76
CA PRO A 132 -8.06 -2.38 -10.13
C PRO A 132 -9.34 -3.18 -9.89
N LYS A 133 -9.23 -4.49 -9.75
CA LYS A 133 -10.37 -5.35 -9.37
C LYS A 133 -10.93 -4.96 -8.00
N PHE A 134 -10.02 -4.65 -7.06
CA PHE A 134 -10.37 -4.12 -5.76
C PHE A 134 -9.47 -2.94 -5.39
N PHE A 135 -10.04 -1.96 -4.72
CA PHE A 135 -9.32 -0.94 -3.98
C PHE A 135 -9.56 -1.21 -2.49
N TYR A 136 -8.59 -1.87 -1.88
CA TYR A 136 -8.64 -2.22 -0.47
C TYR A 136 -8.08 -1.09 0.38
N VAL A 137 -8.89 -0.61 1.32
CA VAL A 137 -8.53 0.49 2.23
C VAL A 137 -8.47 -0.05 3.64
N ASN A 138 -7.28 -0.03 4.22
CA ASN A 138 -7.05 -0.34 5.61
C ASN A 138 -6.78 0.95 6.39
N THR A 139 -6.90 0.93 7.71
CA THR A 139 -6.53 2.05 8.56
C THR A 139 -5.40 1.64 9.49
N LEU A 140 -4.34 2.44 9.56
CA LEU A 140 -3.17 2.16 10.40
C LEU A 140 -3.57 2.10 11.86
N PHE A 141 -3.26 0.99 12.50
CA PHE A 141 -3.49 0.79 13.93
C PHE A 141 -2.20 0.98 14.74
N ASP A 142 -1.10 0.42 14.27
CA ASP A 142 0.21 0.47 14.90
C ASP A 142 1.28 0.85 13.84
N PRO A 143 2.21 1.76 14.15
CA PRO A 143 2.39 2.47 15.43
C PRO A 143 1.31 3.52 15.68
N ASP A 144 0.80 3.56 16.91
CA ASP A 144 -0.36 4.37 17.28
C ASP A 144 -0.14 5.87 17.13
N TYR A 145 1.07 6.39 17.33
CA TYR A 145 1.40 7.81 17.15
C TYR A 145 1.26 8.30 15.69
N PHE A 146 1.14 7.42 14.70
CA PHE A 146 0.82 7.74 13.31
C PHE A 146 -0.62 7.42 12.92
N ASN A 147 -1.40 6.93 13.87
CA ASN A 147 -2.81 6.63 13.68
C ASN A 147 -3.64 7.93 13.51
N VAL A 148 -4.63 7.89 12.64
CA VAL A 148 -5.52 9.04 12.37
C VAL A 148 -6.28 9.54 13.60
N GLN A 149 -6.46 8.72 14.63
CA GLN A 149 -7.08 9.10 15.90
C GLN A 149 -6.24 10.11 16.70
N THR A 150 -4.93 10.18 16.44
CA THR A 150 -4.00 11.11 17.11
C THR A 150 -3.94 12.49 16.43
N LEU A 151 -4.66 12.70 15.34
CA LEU A 151 -4.74 14.00 14.67
C LEU A 151 -5.46 15.02 15.53
N PRO A 152 -5.03 16.29 15.52
CA PRO A 152 -5.77 17.38 16.18
C PRO A 152 -7.20 17.51 15.66
N LYS A 153 -8.09 17.98 16.54
CA LYS A 153 -9.52 18.09 16.22
C LYS A 153 -9.79 18.92 14.97
N ASN A 154 -9.12 20.05 14.79
CA ASN A 154 -9.26 20.90 13.62
C ASN A 154 -8.88 20.17 12.31
N VAL A 155 -7.90 19.27 12.34
CA VAL A 155 -7.52 18.43 11.18
C VAL A 155 -8.61 17.40 10.91
N LYS A 156 -9.09 16.71 11.97
CA LYS A 156 -10.20 15.75 11.85
C LYS A 156 -11.45 16.42 11.26
N ASP A 157 -11.77 17.65 11.70
CA ASP A 157 -12.91 18.41 11.19
C ASP A 157 -12.78 18.71 9.68
N ILE A 158 -11.58 19.07 9.21
CA ILE A 158 -11.32 19.30 7.78
C ILE A 158 -11.44 17.98 6.98
N VAL A 159 -10.90 16.89 7.49
CA VAL A 159 -11.01 15.57 6.85
C VAL A 159 -12.47 15.13 6.75
N ASN A 160 -13.24 15.29 7.84
CA ASN A 160 -14.66 15.00 7.85
C ASN A 160 -15.43 15.85 6.83
N MET A 161 -15.18 17.17 6.78
CA MET A 161 -15.83 18.07 5.83
C MET A 161 -15.53 17.66 4.38
N ARG A 162 -14.29 17.28 4.07
CA ARG A 162 -13.88 16.91 2.70
C ARG A 162 -14.47 15.58 2.24
N TYR A 163 -14.56 14.60 3.13
CA TYR A 163 -14.78 13.20 2.76
C TYR A 163 -16.06 12.59 3.31
N SER A 164 -16.91 13.38 4.01
CA SER A 164 -18.18 12.90 4.59
C SER A 164 -19.14 12.26 3.58
N MET A 165 -19.05 12.66 2.31
CA MET A 165 -19.91 12.14 1.24
C MET A 165 -19.35 10.87 0.54
N LEU A 166 -18.11 10.47 0.87
CA LEU A 166 -17.48 9.31 0.25
C LEU A 166 -17.85 8.03 1.03
N THR A 167 -18.75 7.24 0.45
CA THR A 167 -19.27 6.02 1.08
C THR A 167 -18.15 5.04 1.46
N ASP A 168 -17.20 4.82 0.56
CA ASP A 168 -16.11 3.85 0.75
C ASP A 168 -15.09 4.30 1.79
N PHE A 169 -15.09 5.60 2.14
CA PHE A 169 -14.19 6.16 3.15
C PHE A 169 -14.83 6.28 4.54
N GLN A 170 -16.13 6.01 4.67
CA GLN A 170 -16.86 6.10 5.94
C GLN A 170 -16.28 5.23 7.07
N PRO A 171 -15.79 4.00 6.82
CA PRO A 171 -15.14 3.21 7.88
C PRO A 171 -13.94 3.93 8.50
N THR A 172 -13.08 4.55 7.67
CA THR A 172 -11.93 5.34 8.12
C THR A 172 -12.35 6.58 8.94
N LEU A 173 -13.37 7.31 8.48
CA LEU A 173 -13.88 8.46 9.22
C LEU A 173 -14.47 8.06 10.58
N ARG A 174 -15.23 6.99 10.63
CA ARG A 174 -15.75 6.44 11.90
C ARG A 174 -14.63 6.05 12.85
N PHE A 175 -13.61 5.35 12.35
CA PHE A 175 -12.45 4.97 13.14
C PHE A 175 -11.69 6.20 13.65
N MET A 176 -11.41 7.18 12.79
CA MET A 176 -10.73 8.44 13.16
C MET A 176 -11.43 9.18 14.30
N ASN A 177 -12.76 9.18 14.30
CA ASN A 177 -13.57 9.93 15.27
C ASN A 177 -14.01 9.08 16.48
N ALA A 178 -13.76 7.77 16.49
CA ALA A 178 -14.24 6.88 17.56
C ALA A 178 -13.61 7.19 18.92
N VAL A 179 -12.35 7.57 18.93
CA VAL A 179 -11.61 7.92 20.15
C VAL A 179 -10.70 9.12 19.85
N ASP A 180 -10.65 10.08 20.76
CA ASP A 180 -9.66 11.14 20.68
C ASP A 180 -8.38 10.71 21.39
N ARG A 181 -7.31 10.54 20.62
CA ARG A 181 -5.97 10.20 21.08
C ARG A 181 -4.96 11.32 20.88
N ASP A 182 -5.39 12.52 20.60
CA ASP A 182 -4.51 13.68 20.43
C ASP A 182 -3.99 14.20 21.79
N THR A 183 -3.17 13.42 22.45
CA THR A 183 -2.54 13.76 23.74
C THR A 183 -1.17 14.41 23.55
N ALA A 184 -0.68 15.12 24.57
CA ALA A 184 0.65 15.71 24.57
C ALA A 184 1.74 14.66 24.35
N ASP A 185 1.61 13.48 24.96
CA ASP A 185 2.54 12.36 24.82
C ASP A 185 2.56 11.85 23.36
N MET A 186 1.40 11.67 22.74
CA MET A 186 1.32 11.22 21.32
C MET A 186 1.92 12.27 20.37
N ARG A 187 1.72 13.55 20.63
CA ARG A 187 2.34 14.64 19.85
C ARG A 187 3.86 14.61 19.96
N GLU A 188 4.39 14.44 21.18
CA GLU A 188 5.82 14.35 21.42
C GLU A 188 6.43 13.11 20.75
N GLN A 189 5.85 11.95 20.94
CA GLN A 189 6.32 10.70 20.31
C GLN A 189 6.33 10.83 18.79
N ARG A 190 5.27 11.35 18.20
CA ARG A 190 5.14 11.58 16.76
C ARG A 190 6.23 12.53 16.26
N LYS A 191 6.39 13.72 16.90
CA LYS A 191 7.43 14.71 16.55
C LYS A 191 8.82 14.10 16.61
N LYS A 192 9.14 13.46 17.72
CA LYS A 192 10.43 12.77 17.92
C LYS A 192 10.68 11.74 16.82
N ARG A 193 9.69 10.91 16.50
CA ARG A 193 9.86 9.84 15.50
C ARG A 193 10.06 10.39 14.09
N ILE A 194 9.30 11.40 13.70
CA ILE A 194 9.48 12.07 12.41
C ILE A 194 10.88 12.67 12.30
N LEU A 195 11.31 13.49 13.29
CA LEU A 195 12.62 14.12 13.25
C LEU A 195 13.78 13.12 13.21
N GLN A 196 13.69 12.01 13.98
CA GLN A 196 14.68 10.94 13.93
C GLN A 196 14.71 10.23 12.56
N THR A 197 13.55 10.05 11.94
CA THR A 197 13.45 9.43 10.62
C THR A 197 14.06 10.33 9.56
N ASP A 198 13.74 11.62 9.58
CA ASP A 198 14.28 12.63 8.66
C ASP A 198 15.80 12.74 8.77
N GLU A 199 16.32 12.80 9.99
CA GLU A 199 17.76 12.83 10.24
C GLU A 199 18.46 11.59 9.67
N TYR A 200 17.90 10.40 9.94
CA TYR A 200 18.47 9.13 9.47
C TYR A 200 18.41 8.98 7.95
N ARG A 201 17.30 9.36 7.33
CA ARG A 201 17.05 9.22 5.89
C ARG A 201 17.52 10.42 5.07
N LYS A 202 17.88 11.53 5.74
CA LYS A 202 18.17 12.83 5.12
C LYS A 202 17.00 13.34 4.29
N GLU A 203 15.80 13.17 4.84
CA GLU A 203 14.54 13.67 4.30
C GLU A 203 14.05 14.86 5.12
N ASN A 204 13.01 15.53 4.67
CA ASN A 204 12.40 16.63 5.40
C ASN A 204 10.88 16.56 5.31
N PHE A 205 10.24 16.19 6.41
CA PHE A 205 8.78 16.08 6.50
C PHE A 205 8.08 17.40 6.11
N SER A 206 8.65 18.56 6.48
CA SER A 206 8.01 19.85 6.20
C SER A 206 7.97 20.19 4.70
N GLU A 207 8.92 19.70 3.92
CA GLU A 207 8.95 19.86 2.47
C GLU A 207 7.95 18.92 1.79
N VAL A 208 7.87 17.69 2.24
CA VAL A 208 6.99 16.66 1.66
C VAL A 208 5.52 16.87 2.07
N PHE A 209 5.27 17.30 3.32
CA PHE A 209 3.95 17.50 3.90
C PHE A 209 3.76 18.91 4.49
N PRO A 210 3.90 19.99 3.70
CA PRO A 210 3.90 21.36 4.24
C PRO A 210 2.61 21.71 5.00
N LEU A 211 1.44 21.32 4.50
CA LEU A 211 0.15 21.59 5.19
C LEU A 211 0.05 20.83 6.50
N LEU A 212 0.50 19.58 6.52
CA LEU A 212 0.47 18.76 7.74
C LEU A 212 1.49 19.27 8.76
N ASN A 213 2.67 19.69 8.30
CA ASN A 213 3.68 20.30 9.16
C ASN A 213 3.16 21.56 9.86
N ASN A 214 2.50 22.45 9.11
CA ASN A 214 1.93 23.69 9.66
C ASN A 214 0.90 23.42 10.76
N VAL A 215 0.14 22.34 10.66
CA VAL A 215 -0.88 22.00 11.66
C VAL A 215 -0.30 21.24 12.85
N LEU A 216 0.67 20.38 12.61
CA LEU A 216 1.25 19.52 13.65
C LEU A 216 2.44 20.16 14.38
N GLY A 217 3.04 21.22 13.84
CA GLY A 217 4.19 21.90 14.42
C GLY A 217 5.41 20.96 14.60
N ILE A 218 5.69 20.15 13.57
CA ILE A 218 6.85 19.23 13.62
C ILE A 218 8.14 20.03 13.49
N TYR A 219 8.24 20.85 12.45
CA TYR A 219 9.29 21.85 12.25
C TYR A 219 8.70 23.24 12.49
N GLU A 220 9.44 24.07 13.19
CA GLU A 220 9.09 25.46 13.50
C GLU A 220 9.38 26.39 12.31
#